data_497fbfd1bd53dc51f563c449f089f49d
#
_entry.id   497fbfd1bd53dc51f563c449f089f49d
#
_cell.length_a   1.000
_cell.length_b   1.000
_cell.length_c   1.000
_cell.angle_alpha   90.00
_cell.angle_beta   90.00
_cell.angle_gamma   90.00
#
_symmetry.space_group_name_H-M   'P 1'
#
loop_
_entity.id
_entity.type
_entity.pdbx_description
1 polymer ?
#
loop_
_entity_poly.entity_id
_entity_poly.type
_entity_poly.pdbx_seq_one_letter_code
_entity_poly.pdbx_strand_id
1 'polypeptide(L)'
;MGKVIGIDLGTTNSCVAIMDGSQPRVIENAEGARTTPSIVAFSDSEKLVGQPAKRQAVTNPTNTVFGVKRLIGRRVDDSNLEKDKKNLPFNVIDGGNGDAWVEAQGEKYSPSQISAFILQKMKETAEGYLGEDVSQAVITVPAYFNDAQRQATKDAGKIAGLEVLRIINEPTAAALAYGLDKNESKTIAVYDLGGGTFDVTILEIDDGLFEVKSTNGDTFLGGEDFDMRIVNYLADEFKKENGVDLTKDKMALQRLKEAAEKAKIELSSASQTEINQPFISMDSSTGQPLHMVIKLTRAKLESLVGDLIKASIKPCQAALKDAGLSTSDIDEIVLVGGMTRMPKVMEEVTKXFGXEPHKGVNPDEVVAMGAAIQAGVLQGDVKDVVLLDVTPLSLGIETLGGVFTRLIDRNTTIPTKKSQVFSTAEDNQNAVTIRVFQGXREMATDNKILGQFNLEDIPPAPRGMPQIEVTFDXXANGIVSVSAKDKGTGKEQNITIQASGGLSDEDIENMVKDAEENAEADKERRELIEAKNQAESLIHSTEKSMEEHSDKVDPTTIEAIELAISALKEELETEDAGKIKSGIQNVTEAAMKLGEAIYKASQEDGENADKEPGSADFDDNIVDADFEDLDDEKRS
;
A
#
# COMPACT_ATOMS: atom_id res chain seq x y z
N MET A 1 19.70 -12.00 17.03
CA MET A 1 18.66 -11.36 16.22
C MET A 1 19.10 -9.95 15.87
N GLY A 2 18.99 -9.57 14.58
CA GLY A 2 19.43 -8.24 14.16
C GLY A 2 18.49 -7.13 14.60
N LYS A 3 18.96 -5.91 14.43
CA LYS A 3 18.20 -4.73 14.80
C LYS A 3 17.00 -4.55 13.88
N VAL A 4 15.85 -4.18 14.43
CA VAL A 4 14.66 -3.81 13.65
C VAL A 4 14.67 -2.30 13.49
N ILE A 5 14.52 -1.82 12.25
CA ILE A 5 14.55 -0.38 11.99
C ILE A 5 13.15 0.17 11.78
N GLY A 6 12.99 1.45 12.03
CA GLY A 6 11.74 2.15 11.75
C GLY A 6 11.94 3.08 10.58
N ILE A 7 11.01 3.04 9.62
CA ILE A 7 11.11 3.84 8.41
C ILE A 7 9.85 4.65 8.20
N ASP A 8 10.04 5.95 8.04
CA ASP A 8 9.01 6.85 7.54
C ASP A 8 9.21 6.94 6.02
N LEU A 9 8.38 6.23 5.27
CA LEU A 9 8.44 6.26 3.81
C LEU A 9 7.50 7.37 3.33
N GLY A 10 8.04 8.59 3.24
CA GLY A 10 7.23 9.76 2.95
C GLY A 10 7.07 10.03 1.46
N THR A 11 6.04 10.79 1.13
CA THR A 11 5.80 11.17 -0.26
C THR A 11 6.97 11.98 -0.82
N THR A 12 7.49 12.90 -0.03
CA THR A 12 8.55 13.82 -0.46
C THR A 12 9.91 13.44 0.12
N ASN A 13 9.95 13.07 1.40
CA ASN A 13 11.17 12.70 2.11
C ASN A 13 10.94 11.47 2.95
N SER A 14 11.99 10.66 3.09
CA SER A 14 11.96 9.48 3.92
C SER A 14 13.01 9.60 5.02
N CYS A 15 12.80 8.82 6.09
CA CYS A 15 13.63 8.94 7.27
C CYS A 15 13.73 7.57 7.94
N VAL A 16 14.92 7.23 8.46
CA VAL A 16 15.10 5.94 9.14
C VAL A 16 15.63 6.21 10.55
N ALA A 17 15.12 5.41 11.50
CA ALA A 17 15.49 5.55 12.89
C ALA A 17 15.59 4.18 13.54
N ILE A 18 16.35 4.13 14.65
CA ILE A 18 16.48 2.92 15.45
C ILE A 18 16.35 3.30 16.92
N MET A 19 16.11 2.30 17.76
CA MET A 19 16.23 2.52 19.20
C MET A 19 17.70 2.43 19.59
N ASP A 20 18.15 3.45 20.30
CA ASP A 20 19.51 3.51 20.87
C ASP A 20 19.31 3.58 22.38
N GLY A 21 19.33 2.42 23.02
CA GLY A 21 18.93 2.34 24.42
C GLY A 21 17.43 2.62 24.54
N SER A 22 17.08 3.61 25.34
CA SER A 22 15.67 3.96 25.59
C SER A 22 15.17 5.09 24.70
N GLN A 23 16.03 5.60 23.79
CA GLN A 23 15.68 6.74 22.95
C GLN A 23 15.72 6.38 21.48
N PRO A 24 14.77 6.85 20.67
CA PRO A 24 14.89 6.69 19.23
C PRO A 24 15.96 7.62 18.68
N ARG A 25 16.71 7.12 17.72
CA ARG A 25 17.78 7.88 17.08
C ARG A 25 17.57 7.86 15.57
N VAL A 26 17.49 9.04 14.99
CA VAL A 26 17.42 9.18 13.53
C VAL A 26 18.84 9.02 12.96
N ILE A 27 18.97 8.26 11.89
CA ILE A 27 20.27 7.95 11.31
C ILE A 27 20.53 8.85 10.12
N GLU A 28 21.72 9.47 10.10
CA GLU A 28 22.14 10.29 8.97
C GLU A 28 22.50 9.40 7.77
N ASN A 29 22.13 9.86 6.59
CA ASN A 29 22.44 9.11 5.37
C ASN A 29 23.87 9.38 4.91
N ALA A 30 24.25 8.77 3.78
CA ALA A 30 25.62 8.89 3.26
C ALA A 30 25.99 10.34 2.93
N GLU A 31 25.01 11.19 2.67
CA GLU A 31 25.23 12.60 2.38
C GLU A 31 25.24 13.47 3.63
N GLY A 32 25.10 12.87 4.80
CA GLY A 32 25.11 13.59 6.07
C GLY A 32 23.79 14.20 6.46
N ALA A 33 22.71 13.86 5.77
CA ALA A 33 21.38 14.40 6.04
C ALA A 33 20.54 13.42 6.84
N ARG A 34 19.63 13.95 7.63
CA ARG A 34 18.77 13.12 8.49
C ARG A 34 17.51 12.65 7.76
N THR A 35 17.18 13.29 6.63
CA THR A 35 16.10 12.81 5.76
C THR A 35 16.67 12.62 4.36
N THR A 36 16.00 11.74 3.60
CA THR A 36 16.41 11.40 2.24
C THR A 36 15.26 11.70 1.30
N PRO A 37 15.50 12.50 0.26
CA PRO A 37 14.42 12.74 -0.72
C PRO A 37 13.91 11.42 -1.30
N SER A 38 12.58 11.29 -1.41
CA SER A 38 11.95 10.10 -1.96
C SER A 38 11.93 10.20 -3.48
N ILE A 39 13.13 10.22 -4.07
CA ILE A 39 13.34 10.45 -5.49
C ILE A 39 14.30 9.41 -6.02
N VAL A 40 13.96 8.86 -7.20
CA VAL A 40 14.80 7.88 -7.88
C VAL A 40 15.01 8.36 -9.32
N ALA A 41 16.26 8.41 -9.76
CA ALA A 41 16.59 8.84 -11.11
C ALA A 41 17.32 7.74 -11.86
N PHE A 42 17.04 7.63 -13.14
CA PHE A 42 17.64 6.63 -14.00
C PHE A 42 18.40 7.31 -15.13
N SER A 43 19.60 6.86 -15.36
CA SER A 43 20.42 7.31 -16.51
C SER A 43 20.92 6.09 -17.25
N ASP A 44 21.66 6.31 -18.34
CA ASP A 44 22.16 5.19 -19.13
C ASP A 44 23.08 4.29 -18.33
N SER A 45 23.78 4.83 -17.35
CA SER A 45 24.82 4.09 -16.65
C SER A 45 24.48 3.76 -15.20
N GLU A 46 23.48 4.40 -14.61
CA GLU A 46 23.26 4.20 -13.18
C GLU A 46 21.88 4.61 -12.73
N LYS A 47 21.56 4.17 -11.53
CA LYS A 47 20.35 4.53 -10.82
C LYS A 47 20.77 5.33 -9.58
N LEU A 48 20.14 6.48 -9.38
CA LEU A 48 20.42 7.34 -8.23
C LEU A 48 19.21 7.40 -7.33
N VAL A 49 19.44 7.44 -6.03
CA VAL A 49 18.35 7.50 -5.05
C VAL A 49 18.67 8.61 -4.04
N GLY A 50 17.66 9.42 -3.73
CA GLY A 50 17.78 10.45 -2.69
C GLY A 50 18.35 11.73 -3.23
N GLN A 51 19.23 12.35 -2.45
CA GLN A 51 19.78 13.66 -2.80
C GLN A 51 20.48 13.70 -4.16
N PRO A 52 21.31 12.68 -4.50
CA PRO A 52 21.90 12.68 -5.85
C PRO A 52 20.84 12.67 -6.96
N ALA A 53 19.73 11.95 -6.76
CA ALA A 53 18.65 11.95 -7.74
C ALA A 53 18.00 13.33 -7.83
N LYS A 54 17.79 13.97 -6.69
CA LYS A 54 17.19 15.29 -6.66
C LYS A 54 18.05 16.33 -7.37
N ARG A 55 19.39 16.26 -7.16
CA ARG A 55 20.31 17.25 -7.72
C ARG A 55 20.31 17.24 -9.25
N GLN A 56 20.14 16.08 -9.88
CA GLN A 56 20.22 15.98 -11.35
C GLN A 56 18.84 16.04 -12.00
N ALA A 57 17.79 16.27 -11.23
CA ALA A 57 16.42 16.24 -11.77
C ALA A 57 16.21 17.25 -12.89
N VAL A 58 16.82 18.41 -12.78
CA VAL A 58 16.64 19.49 -13.76
C VAL A 58 17.15 19.09 -15.14
N THR A 59 18.21 18.27 -15.21
CA THR A 59 18.78 17.85 -16.48
C THR A 59 18.24 16.50 -16.96
N ASN A 60 17.41 15.84 -16.16
CA ASN A 60 16.90 14.50 -16.49
C ASN A 60 15.44 14.34 -15.99
N PRO A 61 14.56 15.29 -16.34
CA PRO A 61 13.24 15.30 -15.70
C PRO A 61 12.35 14.12 -16.05
N THR A 62 12.43 13.58 -17.28
CA THR A 62 11.54 12.50 -17.69
C THR A 62 11.93 11.15 -17.07
N ASN A 63 13.12 11.04 -16.53
CA ASN A 63 13.60 9.82 -15.92
C ASN A 63 13.91 9.98 -14.44
N THR A 64 13.37 11.02 -13.82
CA THR A 64 13.50 11.26 -12.39
C THR A 64 12.11 11.14 -11.77
N VAL A 65 11.93 10.10 -10.96
CA VAL A 65 10.62 9.73 -10.44
C VAL A 65 10.51 10.16 -8.98
N PHE A 66 9.42 10.81 -8.65
CA PHE A 66 9.14 11.26 -7.29
C PHE A 66 7.64 11.19 -7.03
N GLY A 67 7.27 11.22 -5.76
CA GLY A 67 5.87 11.26 -5.37
C GLY A 67 5.12 9.96 -5.65
N VAL A 68 5.82 8.84 -5.75
CA VAL A 68 5.15 7.58 -6.10
C VAL A 68 4.21 7.09 -5.01
N LYS A 69 4.34 7.61 -3.80
CA LYS A 69 3.41 7.25 -2.73
C LYS A 69 1.97 7.60 -3.12
N ARG A 70 1.79 8.61 -3.95
CA ARG A 70 0.46 8.97 -4.46
C ARG A 70 -0.08 7.95 -5.44
N LEU A 71 0.79 7.17 -6.09
CA LEU A 71 0.39 6.18 -7.09
C LEU A 71 0.25 4.78 -6.49
N ILE A 72 0.88 4.53 -5.36
CA ILE A 72 0.98 3.17 -4.83
C ILE A 72 -0.41 2.61 -4.51
N GLY A 73 -0.65 1.39 -4.98
CA GLY A 73 -1.93 0.73 -4.75
C GLY A 73 -3.09 1.29 -5.54
N ARG A 74 -2.85 2.17 -6.52
CA ARG A 74 -3.91 2.82 -7.29
C ARG A 74 -3.97 2.31 -8.71
N ARG A 75 -5.16 2.46 -9.31
CA ARG A 75 -5.40 2.13 -10.72
C ARG A 75 -5.02 3.33 -11.57
N VAL A 76 -4.58 3.06 -12.81
CA VAL A 76 -4.16 4.14 -13.70
C VAL A 76 -5.33 5.04 -14.11
N ASP A 77 -6.55 4.52 -14.08
CA ASP A 77 -7.73 5.30 -14.41
C ASP A 77 -8.39 5.95 -13.20
N ASP A 78 -7.77 5.89 -12.04
CA ASP A 78 -8.25 6.54 -10.83
C ASP A 78 -8.40 8.03 -11.08
N SER A 79 -9.61 8.57 -10.85
CA SER A 79 -9.87 9.99 -11.12
C SER A 79 -9.02 10.92 -10.26
N ASN A 80 -8.58 10.43 -9.11
CA ASN A 80 -7.74 11.23 -8.21
C ASN A 80 -6.34 11.46 -8.79
N LEU A 81 -5.93 10.67 -9.78
CA LEU A 81 -4.61 10.80 -10.39
C LEU A 81 -4.55 11.74 -11.58
N GLU A 82 -5.70 12.20 -12.08
CA GLU A 82 -5.71 12.98 -13.32
C GLU A 82 -4.89 14.26 -13.22
N LYS A 83 -4.99 14.95 -12.09
CA LYS A 83 -4.22 16.18 -11.90
C LYS A 83 -2.72 15.86 -11.81
N ASP A 84 -2.37 14.80 -11.10
CA ASP A 84 -0.98 14.40 -10.98
C ASP A 84 -0.39 14.01 -12.32
N LYS A 85 -1.14 13.23 -13.13
CA LYS A 85 -0.65 12.79 -14.43
C LYS A 85 -0.32 13.96 -15.35
N LYS A 86 -1.11 15.02 -15.27
CA LYS A 86 -0.88 16.19 -16.12
C LYS A 86 0.35 16.98 -15.71
N ASN A 87 0.68 16.99 -14.43
CA ASN A 87 1.71 17.87 -13.89
C ASN A 87 3.06 17.20 -13.71
N LEU A 88 3.13 15.88 -13.81
CA LEU A 88 4.40 15.17 -13.58
C LEU A 88 5.25 15.19 -14.83
N PRO A 89 6.56 15.37 -14.70
CA PRO A 89 7.46 15.36 -15.86
C PRO A 89 7.74 13.95 -16.40
N PHE A 90 7.47 12.91 -15.62
CA PHE A 90 7.63 11.53 -16.05
C PHE A 90 6.27 10.94 -16.37
N ASN A 91 6.26 9.83 -17.13
CA ASN A 91 5.03 9.21 -17.59
C ASN A 91 4.45 8.26 -16.57
N VAL A 92 3.16 8.42 -16.30
CA VAL A 92 2.38 7.46 -15.52
C VAL A 92 1.64 6.59 -16.53
N ILE A 93 1.83 5.28 -16.45
CA ILE A 93 1.37 4.35 -17.47
C ILE A 93 0.59 3.20 -16.84
N ASP A 94 -0.06 2.43 -17.69
CA ASP A 94 -0.74 1.20 -17.28
C ASP A 94 0.32 0.11 -17.12
N GLY A 95 0.35 -0.57 -15.99
CA GLY A 95 1.30 -1.63 -15.73
C GLY A 95 1.01 -2.93 -16.44
N GLY A 96 -0.07 -2.98 -17.22
CA GLY A 96 -0.49 -4.17 -17.94
C GLY A 96 -1.73 -4.80 -17.37
N ASN A 97 -2.07 -4.46 -16.15
CA ASN A 97 -3.25 -4.98 -15.47
C ASN A 97 -4.17 -3.86 -14.95
N GLY A 98 -3.92 -2.64 -15.39
CA GLY A 98 -4.70 -1.49 -14.97
C GLY A 98 -4.14 -0.71 -13.80
N ASP A 99 -3.07 -1.21 -13.18
CA ASP A 99 -2.42 -0.48 -12.08
C ASP A 99 -1.60 0.69 -12.61
N ALA A 100 -1.50 1.75 -11.80
CA ALA A 100 -0.68 2.91 -12.15
C ALA A 100 0.79 2.58 -11.94
N TRP A 101 1.56 2.62 -13.01
CA TRP A 101 3.00 2.40 -13.01
C TRP A 101 3.68 3.63 -13.59
N VAL A 102 5.00 3.65 -13.54
CA VAL A 102 5.78 4.75 -14.11
C VAL A 102 6.77 4.20 -15.13
N GLU A 103 7.21 5.08 -16.01
CA GLU A 103 8.17 4.71 -17.06
C GLU A 103 9.41 5.57 -16.94
N ALA A 104 10.59 4.93 -17.01
CA ALA A 104 11.86 5.63 -16.99
C ALA A 104 12.86 4.84 -17.84
N GLN A 105 13.62 5.52 -18.66
CA GLN A 105 14.63 4.90 -19.54
C GLN A 105 14.05 3.73 -20.32
N GLY A 106 12.81 3.88 -20.80
CA GLY A 106 12.15 2.86 -21.58
C GLY A 106 11.70 1.62 -20.82
N GLU A 107 11.87 1.61 -19.51
CA GLU A 107 11.46 0.48 -18.66
C GLU A 107 10.26 0.88 -17.83
N LYS A 108 9.45 -0.12 -17.47
CA LYS A 108 8.26 0.09 -16.64
C LYS A 108 8.55 -0.33 -15.21
N TYR A 109 8.13 0.50 -14.27
CA TYR A 109 8.30 0.23 -12.84
C TYR A 109 6.99 0.42 -12.11
N SER A 110 6.68 -0.54 -11.23
CA SER A 110 5.55 -0.35 -10.32
C SER A 110 5.93 0.66 -9.24
N PRO A 111 4.95 1.31 -8.62
CA PRO A 111 5.26 2.17 -7.47
C PRO A 111 5.96 1.40 -6.35
N SER A 112 5.63 0.12 -6.15
CA SER A 112 6.31 -0.70 -5.15
C SER A 112 7.79 -0.87 -5.48
N GLN A 113 8.13 -1.05 -6.76
CA GLN A 113 9.53 -1.16 -7.15
C GLN A 113 10.29 0.13 -6.91
N ILE A 114 9.69 1.28 -7.24
CA ILE A 114 10.33 2.57 -7.00
C ILE A 114 10.48 2.80 -5.50
N SER A 115 9.43 2.51 -4.73
CA SER A 115 9.50 2.63 -3.28
C SER A 115 10.56 1.71 -2.70
N ALA A 116 10.74 0.52 -3.29
CA ALA A 116 11.76 -0.42 -2.82
C ALA A 116 13.17 0.16 -2.98
N PHE A 117 13.42 0.92 -4.04
CA PHE A 117 14.74 1.55 -4.19
C PHE A 117 14.98 2.54 -3.05
N ILE A 118 13.95 3.28 -2.66
CA ILE A 118 14.06 4.22 -1.54
C ILE A 118 14.28 3.45 -0.24
N LEU A 119 13.52 2.36 -0.04
CA LEU A 119 13.67 1.54 1.15
C LEU A 119 15.05 0.89 1.22
N GLN A 120 15.62 0.50 0.08
CA GLN A 120 16.99 -0.01 0.05
C GLN A 120 17.98 1.04 0.54
N LYS A 121 17.78 2.28 0.15
CA LYS A 121 18.63 3.37 0.62
C LYS A 121 18.51 3.53 2.14
N MET A 122 17.28 3.41 2.68
CA MET A 122 17.08 3.46 4.13
C MET A 122 17.76 2.28 4.82
N LYS A 123 17.63 1.09 4.25
CA LYS A 123 18.27 -0.12 4.76
C LYS A 123 19.80 0.05 4.80
N GLU A 124 20.37 0.53 3.70
CA GLU A 124 21.82 0.74 3.61
C GLU A 124 22.28 1.82 4.58
N THR A 125 21.50 2.87 4.75
CA THR A 125 21.80 3.90 5.72
C THR A 125 21.90 3.33 7.13
N ALA A 126 20.93 2.49 7.50
CA ALA A 126 20.95 1.85 8.82
C ALA A 126 22.12 0.88 8.94
N GLU A 127 22.38 0.10 7.90
CA GLU A 127 23.48 -0.88 7.93
C GLU A 127 24.84 -0.18 8.07
N GLY A 128 25.01 0.95 7.40
CA GLY A 128 26.24 1.72 7.52
C GLY A 128 26.47 2.23 8.92
N TYR A 129 25.42 2.66 9.58
CA TYR A 129 25.53 3.13 10.96
C TYR A 129 25.77 1.99 11.94
N LEU A 130 25.02 0.89 11.78
CA LEU A 130 25.08 -0.22 12.73
C LEU A 130 26.28 -1.14 12.53
N GLY A 131 26.83 -1.16 11.31
CA GLY A 131 27.91 -2.08 10.99
C GLY A 131 27.47 -3.53 10.88
N GLU A 132 26.19 -3.76 10.61
CA GLU A 132 25.66 -5.11 10.45
C GLU A 132 24.49 -5.08 9.48
N ASP A 133 24.13 -6.26 8.98
CA ASP A 133 23.00 -6.37 8.05
C ASP A 133 21.69 -6.12 8.79
N VAL A 134 20.76 -5.49 8.08
CA VAL A 134 19.41 -5.22 8.58
C VAL A 134 18.43 -5.97 7.70
N SER A 135 17.55 -6.76 8.31
CA SER A 135 16.59 -7.57 7.55
C SER A 135 15.14 -7.31 7.94
N GLN A 136 14.88 -6.53 8.98
CA GLN A 136 13.52 -6.34 9.48
C GLN A 136 13.22 -4.87 9.71
N ALA A 137 11.97 -4.47 9.46
CA ALA A 137 11.58 -3.07 9.57
C ALA A 137 10.12 -2.91 9.95
N VAL A 138 9.83 -1.76 10.55
CA VAL A 138 8.49 -1.22 10.72
C VAL A 138 8.38 -0.05 9.74
N ILE A 139 7.33 -0.03 8.93
CA ILE A 139 7.16 1.02 7.91
C ILE A 139 5.82 1.72 8.16
N THR A 140 5.79 3.03 7.95
CA THR A 140 4.59 3.83 8.22
C THR A 140 3.79 4.09 6.96
N VAL A 141 2.47 4.26 7.15
CA VAL A 141 1.55 4.62 6.07
C VAL A 141 0.53 5.63 6.61
N PRO A 142 -0.07 6.45 5.73
CA PRO A 142 -1.16 7.32 6.18
C PRO A 142 -2.32 6.50 6.73
N ALA A 143 -3.06 7.08 7.67
CA ALA A 143 -4.17 6.37 8.30
C ALA A 143 -5.26 5.99 7.30
N TYR A 144 -5.40 6.75 6.22
CA TYR A 144 -6.45 6.49 5.22
C TYR A 144 -6.07 5.44 4.18
N PHE A 145 -4.81 4.93 4.18
CA PHE A 145 -4.43 3.90 3.22
C PHE A 145 -5.36 2.70 3.33
N ASN A 146 -5.81 2.23 2.18
CA ASN A 146 -6.64 1.02 2.13
C ASN A 146 -5.74 -0.23 2.09
N ASP A 147 -6.38 -1.40 2.03
CA ASP A 147 -5.63 -2.66 2.06
C ASP A 147 -4.69 -2.81 0.89
N ALA A 148 -5.09 -2.38 -0.31
CA ALA A 148 -4.23 -2.48 -1.48
C ALA A 148 -2.97 -1.63 -1.32
N GLN A 149 -3.13 -0.42 -0.79
CA GLN A 149 -2.00 0.47 -0.56
C GLN A 149 -1.06 -0.06 0.53
N ARG A 150 -1.64 -0.62 1.60
CA ARG A 150 -0.85 -1.23 2.67
C ARG A 150 -0.09 -2.45 2.17
N GLN A 151 -0.75 -3.29 1.38
CA GLN A 151 -0.08 -4.47 0.81
C GLN A 151 1.04 -4.06 -0.14
N ALA A 152 0.81 -3.04 -0.97
CA ALA A 152 1.84 -2.57 -1.89
C ALA A 152 3.05 -2.02 -1.14
N THR A 153 2.82 -1.40 0.02
CA THR A 153 3.92 -0.93 0.86
C THR A 153 4.70 -2.10 1.45
N LYS A 154 4.00 -3.14 1.91
CA LYS A 154 4.67 -4.35 2.37
C LYS A 154 5.48 -5.00 1.26
N ASP A 155 4.91 -5.05 0.05
CA ASP A 155 5.60 -5.61 -1.11
C ASP A 155 6.88 -4.83 -1.41
N ALA A 156 6.82 -3.50 -1.30
CA ALA A 156 8.01 -2.68 -1.50
C ALA A 156 9.11 -3.05 -0.51
N GLY A 157 8.74 -3.27 0.75
CA GLY A 157 9.70 -3.69 1.76
C GLY A 157 10.33 -5.03 1.40
N LYS A 158 9.50 -5.98 0.96
CA LYS A 158 10.00 -7.31 0.59
C LYS A 158 10.96 -7.21 -0.61
N ILE A 159 10.60 -6.42 -1.62
CA ILE A 159 11.48 -6.21 -2.77
C ILE A 159 12.82 -5.62 -2.32
N ALA A 160 12.78 -4.74 -1.33
CA ALA A 160 14.00 -4.10 -0.81
C ALA A 160 14.85 -5.03 0.06
N GLY A 161 14.38 -6.23 0.35
CA GLY A 161 15.10 -7.17 1.19
C GLY A 161 14.78 -7.03 2.66
N LEU A 162 13.61 -6.48 2.99
CA LEU A 162 13.17 -6.28 4.37
C LEU A 162 11.94 -7.12 4.66
N GLU A 163 11.96 -7.79 5.80
CA GLU A 163 10.75 -8.37 6.35
C GLU A 163 10.04 -7.26 7.11
N VAL A 164 8.84 -6.90 6.65
CA VAL A 164 8.08 -5.81 7.28
C VAL A 164 7.27 -6.41 8.42
N LEU A 165 7.72 -6.18 9.65
CA LEU A 165 7.06 -6.74 10.83
C LEU A 165 5.73 -6.05 11.12
N ARG A 166 5.66 -4.77 10.86
CA ARG A 166 4.45 -3.97 11.08
C ARG A 166 4.35 -2.87 10.06
N ILE A 167 3.12 -2.62 9.62
CA ILE A 167 2.75 -1.37 8.95
C ILE A 167 1.97 -0.59 9.99
N ILE A 168 2.41 0.61 10.33
CA ILE A 168 1.72 1.42 11.34
C ILE A 168 1.26 2.74 10.73
N ASN A 169 0.19 3.27 11.29
CA ASN A 169 -0.34 4.55 10.82
C ASN A 169 0.57 5.69 11.25
N GLU A 170 0.83 6.62 10.33
CA GLU A 170 1.72 7.74 10.59
C GLU A 170 1.30 8.58 11.79
N PRO A 171 0.00 8.92 11.94
CA PRO A 171 -0.38 9.72 13.11
C PRO A 171 -0.17 8.96 14.43
N THR A 172 -0.36 7.64 14.41
CA THR A 172 -0.12 6.85 15.61
C THR A 172 1.37 6.85 15.95
N ALA A 173 2.23 6.69 14.94
CA ALA A 173 3.67 6.76 15.17
C ALA A 173 4.07 8.11 15.76
N ALA A 174 3.49 9.19 15.24
CA ALA A 174 3.78 10.52 15.75
C ALA A 174 3.37 10.64 17.22
N ALA A 175 2.20 10.13 17.58
CA ALA A 175 1.76 10.19 18.97
C ALA A 175 2.69 9.40 19.87
N LEU A 176 3.16 8.23 19.42
CA LEU A 176 4.13 7.46 20.18
C LEU A 176 5.42 8.25 20.43
N ALA A 177 5.90 8.93 19.38
CA ALA A 177 7.17 9.66 19.50
C ALA A 177 7.06 10.80 20.51
N TYR A 178 5.89 11.40 20.64
CA TYR A 178 5.67 12.45 21.63
C TYR A 178 5.38 11.90 23.02
N GLY A 179 5.33 10.56 23.16
CA GLY A 179 5.12 9.94 24.47
C GLY A 179 3.70 9.96 24.94
N LEU A 180 2.75 10.16 24.05
CA LEU A 180 1.34 10.31 24.45
C LEU A 180 0.69 8.98 24.81
N ASP A 181 1.32 7.87 24.47
CA ASP A 181 0.84 6.54 24.85
C ASP A 181 0.89 6.31 26.36
N LYS A 182 1.68 7.10 27.09
CA LYS A 182 1.87 6.91 28.52
C LYS A 182 0.81 7.59 29.34
N ASN A 183 -0.02 8.39 28.73
CA ASN A 183 -1.10 9.10 29.41
C ASN A 183 -2.34 8.21 29.45
N GLU A 184 -3.24 8.54 30.38
CA GLU A 184 -4.54 7.87 30.42
C GLU A 184 -5.34 8.27 29.19
N SER A 185 -6.64 8.03 29.20
CA SER A 185 -7.46 8.31 28.04
C SER A 185 -7.26 9.73 27.52
N LYS A 186 -6.98 9.86 26.24
CA LYS A 186 -6.76 11.15 25.60
C LYS A 186 -7.32 11.15 24.18
N THR A 187 -7.77 12.33 23.76
CA THR A 187 -8.17 12.56 22.37
C THR A 187 -7.12 13.49 21.74
N ILE A 188 -6.58 13.06 20.62
CA ILE A 188 -5.42 13.70 20.00
C ILE A 188 -5.77 14.09 18.57
N ALA A 189 -5.40 15.32 18.19
CA ALA A 189 -5.45 15.75 16.79
C ALA A 189 -4.02 15.76 16.25
N VAL A 190 -3.80 15.02 15.17
CA VAL A 190 -2.49 15.00 14.50
C VAL A 190 -2.62 15.81 13.21
N TYR A 191 -1.88 16.89 13.13
CA TYR A 191 -1.90 17.81 11.99
C TYR A 191 -0.59 17.61 11.23
N ASP A 192 -0.70 17.06 10.02
CA ASP A 192 0.47 16.64 9.24
C ASP A 192 0.49 17.43 7.92
N LEU A 193 1.28 18.48 7.89
CA LEU A 193 1.46 19.27 6.67
C LEU A 193 2.82 18.93 6.09
N GLY A 194 2.82 18.04 5.09
CA GLY A 194 4.04 17.57 4.46
C GLY A 194 4.37 18.33 3.20
N GLY A 195 5.27 17.75 2.41
CA GLY A 195 5.71 18.38 1.19
C GLY A 195 4.67 18.41 0.10
N GLY A 196 3.82 17.39 0.04
CA GLY A 196 2.85 17.28 -1.03
C GLY A 196 1.41 17.11 -0.61
N THR A 197 1.18 16.70 0.63
CA THR A 197 -0.18 16.43 1.12
C THR A 197 -0.39 17.02 2.50
N PHE A 198 -1.66 17.25 2.81
CA PHE A 198 -2.06 17.62 4.16
C PHE A 198 -2.99 16.55 4.70
N ASP A 199 -2.70 16.07 5.91
CA ASP A 199 -3.51 15.06 6.58
C ASP A 199 -3.79 15.50 8.01
N VAL A 200 -5.04 15.33 8.43
CA VAL A 200 -5.41 15.55 9.82
C VAL A 200 -6.15 14.31 10.30
N THR A 201 -5.78 13.82 11.48
CA THR A 201 -6.33 12.60 12.04
C THR A 201 -6.71 12.84 13.48
N ILE A 202 -7.92 12.40 13.85
CA ILE A 202 -8.36 12.41 15.24
C ILE A 202 -8.18 11.01 15.79
N LEU A 203 -7.39 10.89 16.85
CA LEU A 203 -7.09 9.64 17.52
C LEU A 203 -7.63 9.66 18.93
N GLU A 204 -8.08 8.50 19.41
CA GLU A 204 -8.34 8.31 20.82
C GLU A 204 -7.38 7.25 21.34
N ILE A 205 -6.81 7.53 22.51
CA ILE A 205 -6.06 6.55 23.27
C ILE A 205 -6.91 6.22 24.49
N ASP A 206 -7.21 4.94 24.64
CA ASP A 206 -8.00 4.50 25.79
C ASP A 206 -7.42 3.20 26.30
N ASP A 207 -6.92 3.25 27.52
CA ASP A 207 -6.35 2.08 28.18
C ASP A 207 -5.25 1.44 27.30
N GLY A 208 -4.45 2.29 26.68
CA GLY A 208 -3.32 1.85 25.88
C GLY A 208 -3.63 1.50 24.44
N LEU A 209 -4.88 1.61 24.02
CA LEU A 209 -5.26 1.30 22.65
C LEU A 209 -5.45 2.58 21.84
N PHE A 210 -4.84 2.64 20.67
CA PHE A 210 -4.99 3.76 19.74
C PHE A 210 -6.10 3.45 18.76
N GLU A 211 -7.05 4.35 18.64
CA GLU A 211 -8.15 4.21 17.68
C GLU A 211 -8.22 5.46 16.81
N VAL A 212 -8.24 5.26 15.50
CA VAL A 212 -8.44 6.37 14.56
C VAL A 212 -9.94 6.64 14.50
N LYS A 213 -10.35 7.83 14.97
CA LYS A 213 -11.77 8.20 14.96
C LYS A 213 -12.19 8.79 13.62
N SER A 214 -11.31 9.57 13.02
CA SER A 214 -11.57 10.14 11.69
C SER A 214 -10.26 10.60 11.09
N THR A 215 -10.27 10.75 9.78
CA THR A 215 -9.15 11.32 9.07
C THR A 215 -9.70 12.14 7.89
N ASN A 216 -9.00 13.21 7.57
CA ASN A 216 -9.39 14.09 6.47
C ASN A 216 -8.12 14.74 5.95
N GLY A 217 -8.24 15.54 4.92
CA GLY A 217 -7.07 16.22 4.42
C GLY A 217 -7.26 16.72 3.01
N ASP A 218 -6.14 17.05 2.39
CA ASP A 218 -6.11 17.55 1.03
C ASP A 218 -4.84 17.02 0.37
N THR A 219 -5.00 16.15 -0.61
CA THR A 219 -3.87 15.51 -1.27
C THR A 219 -3.13 16.46 -2.21
N PHE A 220 -3.64 17.67 -2.38
CA PHE A 220 -3.01 18.68 -3.22
C PHE A 220 -2.61 19.92 -2.43
N LEU A 221 -2.37 19.76 -1.14
CA LEU A 221 -1.94 20.85 -0.27
C LEU A 221 -0.69 20.41 0.48
N GLY A 222 0.43 21.04 0.20
CA GLY A 222 1.68 20.72 0.86
C GLY A 222 2.72 21.77 0.61
N GLY A 223 3.90 21.57 1.18
CA GLY A 223 5.00 22.54 1.08
C GLY A 223 5.37 22.90 -0.34
N GLU A 224 5.19 21.97 -1.28
CA GLU A 224 5.48 22.26 -2.68
C GLU A 224 4.56 23.36 -3.23
N ASP A 225 3.32 23.42 -2.73
CA ASP A 225 2.41 24.49 -3.15
C ASP A 225 2.86 25.83 -2.60
N PHE A 226 3.37 25.82 -1.37
CA PHE A 226 3.95 27.04 -0.79
C PHE A 226 5.15 27.51 -1.61
N ASP A 227 6.01 26.56 -1.99
CA ASP A 227 7.18 26.87 -2.81
C ASP A 227 6.75 27.52 -4.12
N MET A 228 5.71 26.99 -4.77
CA MET A 228 5.28 27.53 -6.06
C MET A 228 4.72 28.94 -5.95
N ARG A 229 4.10 29.27 -4.80
CA ARG A 229 3.68 30.66 -4.58
C ARG A 229 4.88 31.59 -4.58
N ILE A 230 5.98 31.15 -3.95
CA ILE A 230 7.22 31.95 -3.96
C ILE A 230 7.79 32.00 -5.37
N VAL A 231 7.83 30.86 -6.07
CA VAL A 231 8.36 30.83 -7.44
C VAL A 231 7.60 31.81 -8.33
N ASN A 232 6.27 31.79 -8.25
CA ASN A 232 5.47 32.69 -9.09
C ASN A 232 5.72 34.16 -8.73
N TYR A 233 5.87 34.45 -7.45
CA TYR A 233 6.16 35.81 -7.03
C TYR A 233 7.51 36.27 -7.59
N LEU A 234 8.54 35.41 -7.45
CA LEU A 234 9.88 35.76 -7.95
C LEU A 234 9.87 35.94 -9.47
N ALA A 235 9.18 35.05 -10.17
CA ALA A 235 9.12 35.13 -11.62
C ALA A 235 8.39 36.39 -12.07
N ASP A 236 7.31 36.77 -11.39
CA ASP A 236 6.57 37.99 -11.72
C ASP A 236 7.40 39.22 -11.47
N GLU A 237 8.13 39.29 -10.35
CA GLU A 237 8.98 40.41 -10.05
C GLU A 237 10.10 40.54 -11.05
N PHE A 238 10.71 39.43 -11.44
CA PHE A 238 11.78 39.44 -12.43
C PHE A 238 11.24 39.89 -13.80
N LYS A 239 10.05 39.42 -14.17
CA LYS A 239 9.45 39.81 -15.44
C LYS A 239 9.17 41.32 -15.48
N LYS A 240 8.69 41.86 -14.37
CA LYS A 240 8.46 43.31 -14.29
C LYS A 240 9.74 44.11 -14.51
N GLU A 241 10.85 43.62 -13.99
CA GLU A 241 12.11 44.34 -14.06
C GLU A 241 12.86 44.08 -15.37
N ASN A 242 12.82 42.85 -15.89
CA ASN A 242 13.65 42.43 -17.01
C ASN A 242 12.91 42.03 -18.27
N GLY A 243 11.59 41.90 -18.20
CA GLY A 243 10.79 41.51 -19.36
C GLY A 243 10.91 40.04 -19.78
N VAL A 244 11.49 39.20 -18.94
CA VAL A 244 11.74 37.80 -19.24
C VAL A 244 10.89 36.92 -18.30
N ASP A 245 10.17 35.95 -18.89
CA ASP A 245 9.36 35.02 -18.12
C ASP A 245 10.20 33.78 -17.82
N LEU A 246 10.69 33.67 -16.60
CA LEU A 246 11.56 32.58 -16.18
C LEU A 246 10.85 31.25 -16.12
N THR A 247 9.51 31.24 -16.02
CA THR A 247 8.76 29.99 -15.93
C THR A 247 8.77 29.19 -17.23
N LYS A 248 9.15 29.82 -18.33
CA LYS A 248 9.25 29.16 -19.64
C LYS A 248 10.60 28.51 -19.89
N ASP A 249 11.55 28.70 -19.00
CA ASP A 249 12.89 28.10 -19.07
C ASP A 249 13.00 27.05 -17.98
N LYS A 250 13.11 25.79 -18.35
CA LYS A 250 13.09 24.69 -17.40
C LYS A 250 14.20 24.76 -16.36
N MET A 251 15.41 25.16 -16.78
CA MET A 251 16.51 25.26 -15.83
C MET A 251 16.31 26.42 -14.87
N ALA A 252 15.84 27.56 -15.38
CA ALA A 252 15.56 28.70 -14.52
C ALA A 252 14.44 28.35 -13.53
N LEU A 253 13.41 27.69 -14.00
CA LEU A 253 12.30 27.31 -13.14
C LEU A 253 12.77 26.39 -12.01
N GLN A 254 13.62 25.42 -12.32
CA GLN A 254 14.13 24.52 -11.29
C GLN A 254 14.98 25.27 -10.28
N ARG A 255 15.81 26.21 -10.75
CA ARG A 255 16.61 27.05 -9.84
C ARG A 255 15.71 27.87 -8.93
N LEU A 256 14.59 28.39 -9.48
CA LEU A 256 13.63 29.15 -8.66
C LEU A 256 12.97 28.24 -7.62
N LYS A 257 12.65 27.00 -7.99
CA LYS A 257 12.04 26.07 -7.03
C LYS A 257 12.98 25.79 -5.87
N GLU A 258 14.25 25.56 -6.15
CA GLU A 258 15.22 25.32 -5.10
C GLU A 258 15.42 26.56 -4.22
N ALA A 259 15.49 27.72 -4.85
CA ALA A 259 15.64 28.97 -4.11
C ALA A 259 14.43 29.25 -3.25
N ALA A 260 13.23 28.95 -3.77
CA ALA A 260 11.99 29.18 -3.03
C ALA A 260 11.92 28.27 -1.80
N GLU A 261 12.26 27.00 -1.96
CA GLU A 261 12.25 26.07 -0.82
C GLU A 261 13.23 26.55 0.25
N LYS A 262 14.43 26.93 -0.16
CA LYS A 262 15.44 27.41 0.79
C LYS A 262 14.96 28.66 1.51
N ALA A 263 14.37 29.61 0.77
CA ALA A 263 13.87 30.84 1.38
C ALA A 263 12.75 30.56 2.36
N LYS A 264 11.84 29.66 2.00
CA LYS A 264 10.74 29.28 2.88
C LYS A 264 11.29 28.74 4.21
N ILE A 265 12.27 27.87 4.13
CA ILE A 265 12.87 27.29 5.34
C ILE A 265 13.55 28.37 6.17
N GLU A 266 14.30 29.25 5.55
CA GLU A 266 14.99 30.31 6.29
C GLU A 266 14.02 31.25 6.98
N LEU A 267 12.87 31.52 6.36
CA LEU A 267 11.89 32.46 6.93
C LEU A 267 11.12 31.86 8.10
N SER A 268 11.30 30.58 8.42
CA SER A 268 10.76 30.04 9.66
C SER A 268 11.51 30.56 10.88
N SER A 269 12.77 30.93 10.72
CA SER A 269 13.58 31.44 11.84
C SER A 269 14.03 32.87 11.66
N ALA A 270 14.02 33.41 10.44
CA ALA A 270 14.43 34.77 10.16
C ALA A 270 13.24 35.58 9.65
N SER A 271 13.31 36.90 9.85
CA SER A 271 12.24 37.80 9.39
C SER A 271 12.37 38.18 7.92
N GLN A 272 13.52 37.95 7.33
CA GLN A 272 13.75 38.24 5.90
C GLN A 272 14.90 37.40 5.38
N THR A 273 14.92 37.21 4.06
CA THR A 273 15.99 36.51 3.39
C THR A 273 16.19 37.14 2.01
N GLU A 274 17.36 36.91 1.42
CA GLU A 274 17.67 37.42 0.09
C GLU A 274 17.80 36.23 -0.87
N ILE A 275 17.09 36.30 -1.98
CA ILE A 275 17.21 35.33 -3.06
C ILE A 275 18.16 35.90 -4.10
N ASN A 276 19.28 35.22 -4.28
CA ASN A 276 20.35 35.66 -5.19
C ASN A 276 20.63 34.53 -6.18
N GLN A 277 20.25 34.75 -7.44
CA GLN A 277 20.45 33.76 -8.49
C GLN A 277 21.18 34.41 -9.65
N PRO A 278 22.50 34.35 -9.64
CA PRO A 278 23.28 34.95 -10.73
C PRO A 278 23.12 34.14 -12.02
N PHE A 279 23.17 34.87 -13.14
CA PHE A 279 23.10 34.24 -14.47
C PHE A 279 21.83 33.38 -14.64
N ILE A 280 20.71 33.89 -14.12
CA ILE A 280 19.46 33.11 -14.19
C ILE A 280 18.87 33.10 -15.60
N SER A 281 19.20 34.12 -16.41
CA SER A 281 18.71 34.23 -17.77
C SER A 281 19.61 35.17 -18.57
N MET A 282 19.23 35.43 -19.82
CA MET A 282 19.94 36.37 -20.69
C MET A 282 18.94 37.32 -21.34
N ASP A 283 19.41 38.58 -21.52
CA ASP A 283 18.64 39.56 -22.25
C ASP A 283 18.66 39.19 -23.74
N SER A 284 17.49 38.96 -24.32
CA SER A 284 17.38 38.47 -25.69
C SER A 284 17.85 39.51 -26.71
N SER A 285 17.81 40.80 -26.38
CA SER A 285 18.20 41.84 -27.32
C SER A 285 19.69 42.15 -27.25
N THR A 286 20.34 42.01 -26.10
CA THR A 286 21.75 42.39 -25.92
C THR A 286 22.68 41.20 -25.70
N GLY A 287 22.14 40.04 -25.32
CA GLY A 287 22.93 38.87 -24.98
C GLY A 287 23.61 38.97 -23.61
N GLN A 288 23.32 40.03 -22.86
CA GLN A 288 23.91 40.19 -21.53
C GLN A 288 23.28 39.29 -20.52
N PRO A 289 24.05 38.74 -19.57
CA PRO A 289 23.45 37.91 -18.52
C PRO A 289 22.58 38.76 -17.60
N LEU A 290 21.51 38.10 -17.12
CA LEU A 290 20.60 38.73 -16.17
C LEU A 290 20.71 37.98 -14.85
N HIS A 291 20.64 38.74 -13.76
CA HIS A 291 20.78 38.20 -12.41
C HIS A 291 19.54 38.54 -11.60
N MET A 292 19.19 37.66 -10.67
CA MET A 292 18.08 37.91 -9.77
C MET A 292 18.62 38.21 -8.37
N VAL A 293 18.23 39.33 -7.80
CA VAL A 293 18.47 39.65 -6.39
C VAL A 293 17.17 40.20 -5.86
N ILE A 294 16.49 39.46 -5.02
CA ILE A 294 15.19 39.87 -4.49
C ILE A 294 15.15 39.56 -2.99
N LYS A 295 14.73 40.56 -2.21
CA LYS A 295 14.48 40.36 -0.78
C LYS A 295 13.07 39.83 -0.58
N LEU A 296 12.95 38.84 0.31
CA LEU A 296 11.66 38.31 0.67
C LEU A 296 11.53 38.34 2.18
N THR A 297 10.45 38.94 2.68
CA THR A 297 10.19 39.01 4.11
C THR A 297 9.21 37.93 4.52
N ARG A 298 9.25 37.58 5.81
CA ARG A 298 8.26 36.64 6.35
C ARG A 298 6.84 37.17 6.14
N ALA A 299 6.64 38.49 6.35
CA ALA A 299 5.32 39.08 6.15
C ALA A 299 4.83 38.90 4.72
N LYS A 300 5.74 39.09 3.75
CA LYS A 300 5.36 38.88 2.35
C LYS A 300 5.04 37.42 2.07
N LEU A 301 5.86 36.52 2.59
CA LEU A 301 5.59 35.08 2.44
C LEU A 301 4.20 34.73 3.01
N GLU A 302 3.90 35.24 4.20
CA GLU A 302 2.61 34.95 4.83
C GLU A 302 1.46 35.48 3.99
N SER A 303 1.64 36.62 3.33
CA SER A 303 0.58 37.11 2.44
C SER A 303 0.41 36.25 1.20
N LEU A 304 1.53 35.68 0.70
CA LEU A 304 1.47 34.82 -0.48
C LEU A 304 0.78 33.50 -0.22
N VAL A 305 0.93 32.95 0.99
CA VAL A 305 0.47 31.59 1.29
C VAL A 305 -0.67 31.53 2.31
N GLY A 306 -1.20 32.68 2.72
CA GLY A 306 -2.23 32.68 3.77
C GLY A 306 -3.45 31.84 3.44
N ASP A 307 -3.87 31.85 2.19
CA ASP A 307 -5.02 31.06 1.77
C ASP A 307 -4.71 29.57 1.79
N LEU A 308 -3.46 29.19 1.54
CA LEU A 308 -3.07 27.78 1.62
C LEU A 308 -3.14 27.28 3.06
N ILE A 309 -2.67 28.11 4.01
CA ILE A 309 -2.73 27.74 5.42
C ILE A 309 -4.20 27.61 5.85
N LYS A 310 -5.03 28.55 5.45
CA LYS A 310 -6.46 28.50 5.78
C LYS A 310 -7.15 27.30 5.15
N ALA A 311 -6.67 26.86 4.00
CA ALA A 311 -7.23 25.68 3.34
C ALA A 311 -7.07 24.42 4.18
N SER A 312 -6.13 24.39 5.12
CA SER A 312 -5.97 23.25 6.01
C SER A 312 -6.98 23.22 7.14
N ILE A 313 -7.61 24.34 7.41
CA ILE A 313 -8.52 24.44 8.57
C ILE A 313 -9.83 23.70 8.30
N LYS A 314 -10.35 23.80 7.10
CA LYS A 314 -11.63 23.15 6.76
C LYS A 314 -11.57 21.64 6.93
N PRO A 315 -10.51 20.94 6.45
CA PRO A 315 -10.39 19.51 6.75
C PRO A 315 -10.30 19.21 8.24
N CYS A 316 -9.70 20.08 9.04
CA CYS A 316 -9.68 19.90 10.49
C CYS A 316 -11.09 19.93 11.07
N GLN A 317 -11.89 20.89 10.63
CA GLN A 317 -13.28 20.98 11.06
C GLN A 317 -14.07 19.74 10.63
N ALA A 318 -13.85 19.28 9.41
CA ALA A 318 -14.51 18.08 8.90
C ALA A 318 -14.14 16.86 9.70
N ALA A 319 -12.86 16.72 10.04
CA ALA A 319 -12.42 15.57 10.83
C ALA A 319 -13.06 15.57 12.22
N LEU A 320 -13.14 16.74 12.85
CA LEU A 320 -13.80 16.85 14.15
C LEU A 320 -15.27 16.46 14.05
N LYS A 321 -15.95 16.98 13.03
CA LYS A 321 -17.36 16.67 12.83
C LYS A 321 -17.58 15.18 12.62
N ASP A 322 -16.74 14.56 11.77
CA ASP A 322 -16.87 13.14 11.50
C ASP A 322 -16.61 12.30 12.75
N ALA A 323 -15.76 12.79 13.64
CA ALA A 323 -15.49 12.10 14.91
C ALA A 323 -16.56 12.37 15.97
N GLY A 324 -17.49 13.30 15.69
CA GLY A 324 -18.51 13.67 16.66
C GLY A 324 -17.95 14.51 17.80
N LEU A 325 -16.91 15.29 17.54
CA LEU A 325 -16.20 16.03 18.57
C LEU A 325 -16.14 17.52 18.24
N SER A 326 -15.91 18.32 19.27
CA SER A 326 -15.61 19.73 19.13
C SER A 326 -14.13 19.96 19.45
N THR A 327 -13.65 21.18 19.19
CA THR A 327 -12.26 21.49 19.51
C THR A 327 -11.97 21.37 21.00
N SER A 328 -12.96 21.62 21.85
CA SER A 328 -12.75 21.52 23.29
C SER A 328 -12.55 20.07 23.75
N ASP A 329 -12.89 19.09 22.94
CA ASP A 329 -12.67 17.69 23.27
C ASP A 329 -11.24 17.24 23.01
N ILE A 330 -10.45 18.04 22.30
CA ILE A 330 -9.08 17.66 21.93
C ILE A 330 -8.14 17.96 23.08
N ASP A 331 -7.48 16.93 23.57
CA ASP A 331 -6.55 17.06 24.70
C ASP A 331 -5.15 17.45 24.26
N GLU A 332 -4.70 16.96 23.10
CA GLU A 332 -3.34 17.19 22.62
C GLU A 332 -3.38 17.44 21.13
N ILE A 333 -2.49 18.29 20.65
CA ILE A 333 -2.30 18.55 19.24
C ILE A 333 -0.86 18.20 18.89
N VAL A 334 -0.67 17.36 17.88
CA VAL A 334 0.63 16.90 17.47
C VAL A 334 0.88 17.41 16.05
N LEU A 335 2.02 18.07 15.86
CA LEU A 335 2.40 18.59 14.55
C LEU A 335 3.38 17.66 13.88
N VAL A 336 3.15 17.38 12.61
CA VAL A 336 3.99 16.51 11.79
C VAL A 336 4.28 17.24 10.48
N GLY A 337 5.49 17.06 9.96
CA GLY A 337 5.92 17.67 8.72
C GLY A 337 6.67 18.95 8.91
N GLY A 338 7.68 19.17 8.06
CA GLY A 338 8.52 20.36 8.17
C GLY A 338 7.78 21.66 8.01
N MET A 339 6.66 21.66 7.27
CA MET A 339 5.86 22.86 7.08
C MET A 339 5.27 23.38 8.37
N THR A 340 5.10 22.52 9.38
CA THR A 340 4.55 22.97 10.66
C THR A 340 5.54 23.80 11.47
N ARG A 341 6.79 23.91 10.98
CA ARG A 341 7.76 24.84 11.59
C ARG A 341 7.45 26.29 11.27
N MET A 342 6.66 26.54 10.22
CA MET A 342 6.32 27.91 9.82
C MET A 342 5.49 28.57 10.92
N PRO A 343 5.93 29.76 11.42
CA PRO A 343 5.21 30.38 12.54
C PRO A 343 3.73 30.61 12.26
N LYS A 344 3.38 31.01 11.03
CA LYS A 344 1.97 31.26 10.71
C LYS A 344 1.14 29.99 10.74
N VAL A 345 1.72 28.85 10.37
CA VAL A 345 1.03 27.57 10.47
C VAL A 345 0.74 27.25 11.94
N MET A 346 1.76 27.38 12.79
CA MET A 346 1.57 27.12 14.22
C MET A 346 0.54 28.05 14.82
N GLU A 347 0.54 29.31 14.41
CA GLU A 347 -0.43 30.28 14.89
C GLU A 347 -1.85 29.90 14.52
N GLU A 348 -2.06 29.51 13.26
CA GLU A 348 -3.42 29.16 12.79
C GLU A 348 -3.91 27.85 13.40
N VAL A 349 -3.01 26.89 13.60
CA VAL A 349 -3.39 25.63 14.26
C VAL A 349 -3.78 25.92 15.72
N THR A 350 -3.01 26.74 16.41
CA THR A 350 -3.33 27.14 17.78
C THR A 350 -4.70 27.80 17.84
N LYS A 351 -5.02 28.67 16.94
CA LYS A 351 -6.33 29.27 16.87
C LYS A 351 -7.45 28.25 16.63
N UNK A 352 -7.18 27.35 15.75
CA UNK A 352 -8.13 26.38 15.38
C UNK A 352 -8.54 25.56 16.48
N PHE A 353 -7.60 25.13 17.21
CA PHE A 353 -7.90 24.17 18.26
C PHE A 353 -7.99 24.79 19.65
N GLY A 354 -7.48 25.97 19.84
CA GLY A 354 -7.51 26.56 21.19
C GLY A 354 -6.46 26.07 22.15
N UNK A 355 -5.62 25.37 21.60
CA UNK A 355 -4.59 24.90 22.41
C UNK A 355 -3.35 24.97 21.66
N GLU A 356 -2.32 24.97 22.48
CA GLU A 356 -1.03 25.01 21.80
C GLU A 356 -0.56 23.60 21.44
N PRO A 357 0.05 23.44 20.27
CA PRO A 357 0.56 22.12 19.88
C PRO A 357 1.64 21.61 20.81
N HIS A 358 1.73 20.30 20.93
CA HIS A 358 2.80 19.65 21.68
C HIS A 358 4.15 20.02 21.08
N LYS A 359 5.17 20.17 21.90
CA LYS A 359 6.52 20.57 21.45
C LYS A 359 7.56 19.57 21.93
N GLY A 360 8.77 19.71 21.42
CA GLY A 360 9.91 18.95 21.90
C GLY A 360 10.39 17.86 20.98
N VAL A 361 9.71 17.62 19.87
CA VAL A 361 10.15 16.61 18.89
C VAL A 361 10.22 17.27 17.51
N ASN A 362 11.21 16.89 16.74
CA ASN A 362 11.40 17.43 15.38
C ASN A 362 10.29 16.94 14.47
N PRO A 363 9.44 17.83 13.93
CA PRO A 363 8.29 17.38 13.13
C PRO A 363 8.67 16.70 11.82
N ASP A 364 9.90 16.88 11.32
CA ASP A 364 10.37 16.17 10.14
C ASP A 364 10.69 14.70 10.44
N GLU A 365 10.91 14.37 11.70
CA GLU A 365 11.46 13.08 12.11
C GLU A 365 10.51 12.29 13.00
N VAL A 366 9.44 12.92 13.46
CA VAL A 366 8.61 12.36 14.51
C VAL A 366 8.00 11.01 14.11
N VAL A 367 7.61 10.86 12.84
CA VAL A 367 6.99 9.62 12.37
C VAL A 367 8.02 8.49 12.36
N ALA A 368 9.23 8.75 11.87
CA ALA A 368 10.29 7.73 11.90
C ALA A 368 10.66 7.36 13.33
N MET A 369 10.67 8.33 14.24
CA MET A 369 10.96 8.06 15.64
C MET A 369 9.90 7.14 16.24
N GLY A 370 8.63 7.38 15.94
CA GLY A 370 7.56 6.51 16.42
C GLY A 370 7.66 5.10 15.85
N ALA A 371 8.03 5.00 14.57
CA ALA A 371 8.25 3.70 13.97
C ALA A 371 9.40 2.96 14.67
N ALA A 372 10.46 3.68 15.02
CA ALA A 372 11.59 3.06 15.73
C ALA A 372 11.18 2.59 17.12
N ILE A 373 10.33 3.36 17.81
CA ILE A 373 9.82 2.94 19.12
C ILE A 373 9.04 1.63 18.96
N GLN A 374 8.18 1.55 17.96
CA GLN A 374 7.43 0.31 17.73
C GLN A 374 8.37 -0.84 17.39
N ALA A 375 9.41 -0.57 16.61
CA ALA A 375 10.41 -1.59 16.30
C ALA A 375 11.10 -2.08 17.57
N GLY A 376 11.40 -1.15 18.47
CA GLY A 376 12.01 -1.51 19.75
C GLY A 376 11.09 -2.35 20.61
N VAL A 377 9.80 -2.07 20.60
CA VAL A 377 8.81 -2.87 21.32
C VAL A 377 8.81 -4.31 20.79
N LEU A 378 8.78 -4.44 19.47
CA LEU A 378 8.78 -5.76 18.84
C LEU A 378 10.06 -6.54 19.12
N GLN A 379 11.15 -5.84 19.27
CA GLN A 379 12.44 -6.45 19.53
C GLN A 379 12.70 -6.71 21.02
N GLY A 380 11.88 -6.13 21.89
CA GLY A 380 12.03 -6.27 23.32
C GLY A 380 12.92 -5.22 23.97
N ASP A 381 13.39 -4.24 23.20
CA ASP A 381 14.24 -3.16 23.72
C ASP A 381 13.47 -2.12 24.50
N VAL A 382 12.18 -1.97 24.21
CA VAL A 382 11.30 -0.99 24.85
C VAL A 382 10.17 -1.74 25.53
N LYS A 383 10.04 -1.58 26.84
CA LYS A 383 9.09 -2.39 27.61
C LYS A 383 7.90 -1.61 28.15
N ASP A 384 7.99 -0.30 28.21
CA ASP A 384 6.96 0.51 28.83
C ASP A 384 6.05 1.21 27.83
N VAL A 385 6.18 0.86 26.56
CA VAL A 385 5.38 1.47 25.50
C VAL A 385 4.21 0.55 25.18
N VAL A 386 3.04 1.14 24.99
CA VAL A 386 1.84 0.39 24.60
C VAL A 386 2.02 -0.13 23.17
N LEU A 387 1.73 -1.41 22.98
CA LEU A 387 1.75 -1.99 21.64
C LEU A 387 0.58 -1.45 20.82
N LEU A 388 0.85 -1.18 19.57
CA LEU A 388 -0.22 -0.81 18.65
C LEU A 388 -1.13 -2.01 18.44
N ASP A 389 -2.42 -1.74 18.31
CA ASP A 389 -3.40 -2.80 18.16
C ASP A 389 -3.25 -3.43 16.77
N VAL A 390 -2.98 -4.71 16.75
CA VAL A 390 -2.84 -5.48 15.52
C VAL A 390 -3.50 -6.84 15.70
N THR A 391 -3.75 -7.52 14.58
CA THR A 391 -4.18 -8.92 14.66
C THR A 391 -2.97 -9.77 15.07
N PRO A 392 -3.07 -10.53 16.15
CA PRO A 392 -1.90 -11.29 16.61
C PRO A 392 -1.57 -12.48 15.72
N LEU A 393 -2.56 -12.98 15.02
CA LEU A 393 -2.43 -14.12 14.12
C LEU A 393 -3.23 -13.83 12.86
N SER A 394 -2.92 -14.57 11.79
CA SER A 394 -3.68 -14.44 10.56
C SER A 394 -5.10 -14.95 10.76
N LEU A 395 -6.04 -14.36 10.03
CA LEU A 395 -7.45 -14.74 10.04
C LEU A 395 -7.86 -15.10 8.62
N GLY A 396 -8.63 -16.15 8.49
CA GLY A 396 -9.08 -16.59 7.19
C GLY A 396 -10.12 -17.67 7.27
N ILE A 397 -10.36 -18.33 6.14
CA ILE A 397 -11.39 -19.36 6.05
C ILE A 397 -10.78 -20.64 5.47
N GLU A 398 -11.50 -21.73 5.73
CA GLU A 398 -11.16 -23.01 5.10
C GLU A 398 -11.70 -23.03 3.68
N THR A 399 -10.86 -23.43 2.73
CA THR A 399 -11.24 -23.56 1.34
C THR A 399 -11.01 -25.00 0.88
N LEU A 400 -11.28 -25.26 -0.38
CA LEU A 400 -11.33 -26.61 -0.91
C LEU A 400 -10.05 -27.39 -0.59
N GLY A 401 -10.24 -28.60 -0.06
CA GLY A 401 -9.12 -29.45 0.32
C GLY A 401 -8.58 -29.20 1.71
N GLY A 402 -9.28 -28.39 2.50
CA GLY A 402 -8.86 -28.12 3.86
C GLY A 402 -7.78 -27.04 3.97
N VAL A 403 -7.60 -26.26 2.92
CA VAL A 403 -6.57 -25.23 2.89
C VAL A 403 -7.03 -24.02 3.69
N PHE A 404 -6.10 -23.39 4.41
CA PHE A 404 -6.37 -22.15 5.12
C PHE A 404 -6.05 -20.97 4.19
N THR A 405 -7.08 -20.23 3.82
CA THR A 405 -6.92 -19.06 2.95
C THR A 405 -7.04 -17.81 3.78
N ARG A 406 -5.95 -17.08 3.88
CA ARG A 406 -5.86 -15.89 4.71
C ARG A 406 -6.56 -14.72 4.05
N LEU A 407 -7.37 -14.00 4.81
CA LEU A 407 -7.90 -12.71 4.39
C LEU A 407 -7.19 -11.57 5.10
N ILE A 408 -6.85 -11.76 6.38
CA ILE A 408 -6.11 -10.75 7.13
C ILE A 408 -4.83 -11.41 7.64
N ASP A 409 -3.70 -10.84 7.26
CA ASP A 409 -2.41 -11.39 7.68
C ASP A 409 -2.10 -11.03 9.13
N ARG A 410 -1.32 -11.88 9.75
CA ARG A 410 -0.76 -11.62 11.08
C ARG A 410 -0.06 -10.26 11.10
N ASN A 411 -0.21 -9.55 12.21
CA ASN A 411 0.40 -8.23 12.43
C ASN A 411 -0.19 -7.12 11.56
N THR A 412 -1.41 -7.30 11.09
CA THR A 412 -2.13 -6.24 10.40
C THR A 412 -2.69 -5.28 11.44
N THR A 413 -2.45 -4.00 11.24
CA THR A 413 -2.98 -2.95 12.12
C THR A 413 -4.50 -2.91 12.01
N ILE A 414 -5.19 -2.85 13.14
CA ILE A 414 -6.65 -2.74 13.13
C ILE A 414 -7.06 -1.34 13.57
N PRO A 415 -8.18 -0.85 13.06
CA PRO A 415 -9.21 -1.56 12.29
C PRO A 415 -8.78 -1.80 10.84
N THR A 416 -9.29 -2.88 10.27
CA THR A 416 -9.02 -3.23 8.88
C THR A 416 -10.23 -3.96 8.31
N LYS A 417 -10.36 -3.94 6.99
CA LYS A 417 -11.45 -4.61 6.30
C LYS A 417 -10.90 -5.22 5.02
N LYS A 418 -11.22 -6.48 4.79
CA LYS A 418 -10.73 -7.17 3.60
C LYS A 418 -11.80 -8.09 3.04
N SER A 419 -11.93 -8.09 1.72
CA SER A 419 -12.91 -8.92 1.00
C SER A 419 -12.24 -9.73 -0.07
N GLN A 420 -12.81 -10.90 -0.34
CA GLN A 420 -12.34 -11.77 -1.41
C GLN A 420 -13.53 -12.56 -1.93
N VAL A 421 -13.58 -12.77 -3.25
CA VAL A 421 -14.68 -13.50 -3.86
C VAL A 421 -14.30 -14.95 -4.06
N PHE A 422 -15.20 -15.85 -3.63
CA PHE A 422 -15.06 -17.30 -3.74
C PHE A 422 -16.22 -17.84 -4.56
N SER A 423 -16.19 -19.15 -4.84
CA SER A 423 -17.26 -19.76 -5.57
C SER A 423 -17.56 -21.16 -5.04
N THR A 424 -18.36 -21.94 -5.79
CA THR A 424 -18.79 -23.26 -5.37
C THR A 424 -17.85 -24.34 -5.91
N ALA A 425 -17.82 -25.48 -5.23
CA ALA A 425 -16.97 -26.60 -5.58
C ALA A 425 -17.68 -27.65 -6.43
N GLU A 426 -19.00 -27.62 -6.47
CA GLU A 426 -19.79 -28.62 -7.16
C GLU A 426 -20.93 -27.99 -7.95
N ASP A 427 -21.33 -28.66 -9.03
CA ASP A 427 -22.48 -28.21 -9.80
C ASP A 427 -23.73 -28.18 -8.93
N ASN A 428 -24.52 -27.12 -9.09
CA ASN A 428 -25.80 -26.96 -8.41
C ASN A 428 -25.70 -27.01 -6.88
N GLN A 429 -24.55 -26.60 -6.36
CA GLN A 429 -24.35 -26.47 -4.93
C GLN A 429 -25.25 -25.39 -4.39
N ASN A 430 -26.07 -25.69 -3.38
CA ASN A 430 -27.07 -24.74 -2.91
C ASN A 430 -26.67 -24.01 -1.63
N ALA A 431 -25.52 -24.30 -1.08
CA ALA A 431 -25.05 -23.67 0.16
C ALA A 431 -23.55 -23.76 0.25
N VAL A 432 -22.96 -22.77 0.95
CA VAL A 432 -21.54 -22.82 1.28
C VAL A 432 -21.41 -22.67 2.79
N THR A 433 -20.47 -23.38 3.38
CA THR A 433 -20.15 -23.28 4.80
C THR A 433 -18.89 -22.44 4.93
N ILE A 434 -18.97 -21.39 5.71
CA ILE A 434 -17.83 -20.52 5.97
C ILE A 434 -17.28 -20.88 7.35
N ARG A 435 -16.10 -21.47 7.37
CA ARG A 435 -15.40 -21.81 8.61
C ARG A 435 -14.24 -20.86 8.81
N VAL A 436 -14.27 -20.15 9.92
CA VAL A 436 -13.31 -19.08 10.20
C VAL A 436 -12.24 -19.60 11.14
N PHE A 437 -10.99 -19.41 10.75
CA PHE A 437 -9.84 -19.89 11.51
C PHE A 437 -8.85 -18.77 11.80
N GLN A 438 -8.00 -19.05 12.77
CA GLN A 438 -6.95 -18.13 13.21
C GLN A 438 -5.65 -18.92 13.36
N GLY A 439 -4.80 -18.39 12.92
CA GLY A 439 -3.50 -19.09 13.07
C GLY A 439 -2.67 -19.01 11.82
N UNK A 440 -1.63 -19.78 11.39
CA UNK A 440 -0.97 -19.48 10.35
C UNK A 440 -0.55 -20.61 9.67
N ARG A 441 -0.96 -21.65 10.08
CA ARG A 441 -0.58 -22.89 9.38
C ARG A 441 -1.28 -22.92 8.03
N GLU A 442 -0.72 -23.63 7.10
CA GLU A 442 -1.31 -23.65 5.75
C GLU A 442 -2.58 -24.48 5.65
N MET A 443 -2.74 -25.48 6.51
CA MET A 443 -3.95 -26.30 6.51
C MET A 443 -4.87 -25.83 7.62
N ALA A 444 -6.16 -25.72 7.31
CA ALA A 444 -7.13 -25.14 8.23
C ALA A 444 -7.16 -25.89 9.57
N THR A 445 -7.13 -27.22 9.52
CA THR A 445 -7.26 -28.01 10.75
C THR A 445 -6.08 -27.85 11.71
N ASP A 446 -4.97 -27.31 11.24
CA ASP A 446 -3.81 -27.03 12.10
C ASP A 446 -3.93 -25.67 12.78
N ASN A 447 -4.98 -24.94 12.50
CA ASN A 447 -5.24 -23.62 13.09
C ASN A 447 -6.43 -23.72 14.04
N LYS A 448 -6.71 -22.63 14.74
CA LYS A 448 -7.82 -22.62 15.69
C LYS A 448 -9.09 -22.14 14.99
N ILE A 449 -10.16 -22.95 15.10
CA ILE A 449 -11.45 -22.55 14.57
C ILE A 449 -12.09 -21.51 15.50
N LEU A 450 -12.60 -20.44 14.90
CA LEU A 450 -13.26 -19.37 15.65
C LEU A 450 -14.77 -19.45 15.53
N GLY A 451 -15.28 -20.06 14.47
CA GLY A 451 -16.72 -20.17 14.28
C GLY A 451 -17.03 -20.59 12.86
N GLN A 452 -18.31 -20.83 12.61
CA GLN A 452 -18.76 -21.16 11.26
C GLN A 452 -20.20 -20.74 11.07
N PHE A 453 -20.57 -20.57 9.81
CA PHE A 453 -21.95 -20.26 9.44
C PHE A 453 -22.18 -20.70 7.99
N ASN A 454 -23.45 -20.83 7.63
CA ASN A 454 -23.84 -21.25 6.27
C ASN A 454 -24.51 -20.11 5.53
N LEU A 455 -24.20 -20.02 4.24
CA LEU A 455 -24.96 -19.19 3.32
C LEU A 455 -25.75 -20.16 2.43
N GLU A 456 -27.08 -20.11 2.54
CA GLU A 456 -27.94 -21.08 1.88
C GLU A 456 -28.72 -20.46 0.74
N ASP A 457 -29.47 -21.31 0.02
CA ASP A 457 -30.35 -20.87 -1.08
C ASP A 457 -29.60 -20.23 -2.22
N ILE A 458 -28.43 -20.78 -2.53
CA ILE A 458 -27.68 -20.36 -3.72
C ILE A 458 -28.38 -20.99 -4.93
N PRO A 459 -28.75 -20.20 -5.94
CA PRO A 459 -29.45 -20.74 -7.12
C PRO A 459 -28.59 -21.77 -7.85
N PRO A 460 -29.21 -22.78 -8.44
CA PRO A 460 -28.47 -23.79 -9.20
C PRO A 460 -27.62 -23.15 -10.30
N ALA A 461 -26.38 -23.59 -10.37
CA ALA A 461 -25.43 -23.07 -11.37
C ALA A 461 -24.25 -24.03 -11.45
N PRO A 462 -23.54 -24.05 -12.57
CA PRO A 462 -22.33 -24.86 -12.65
C PRO A 462 -21.31 -24.42 -11.59
N ARG A 463 -20.47 -25.36 -11.18
CA ARG A 463 -19.43 -25.02 -10.19
C ARG A 463 -18.57 -23.88 -10.73
N GLY A 464 -18.17 -23.00 -9.82
CA GLY A 464 -17.33 -21.87 -10.17
C GLY A 464 -18.07 -20.67 -10.71
N MET A 465 -19.38 -20.76 -10.93
CA MET A 465 -20.15 -19.63 -11.47
C MET A 465 -20.69 -18.70 -10.40
N PRO A 466 -21.25 -19.21 -9.28
CA PRO A 466 -21.70 -18.28 -8.24
C PRO A 466 -20.54 -17.47 -7.68
N GLN A 467 -20.83 -16.23 -7.30
CA GLN A 467 -19.82 -15.35 -6.71
C GLN A 467 -20.22 -15.07 -5.27
N ILE A 468 -19.41 -15.55 -4.34
CA ILE A 468 -19.66 -15.41 -2.91
C ILE A 468 -18.58 -14.51 -2.34
N GLU A 469 -18.98 -13.30 -1.97
CA GLU A 469 -18.02 -12.34 -1.42
C GLU A 469 -17.90 -12.51 0.09
N VAL A 470 -16.73 -12.88 0.56
CA VAL A 470 -16.46 -13.03 1.99
C VAL A 470 -15.70 -11.79 2.45
N THR A 471 -16.21 -11.15 3.50
CA THR A 471 -15.62 -9.91 4.04
C THR A 471 -15.28 -10.12 5.51
N PHE A 472 -14.05 -9.77 5.88
CA PHE A 472 -13.58 -9.71 7.27
C PHE A 472 -13.45 -8.24 7.64
N ASP A 473 -14.18 -7.86 8.69
CA ASP A 473 -14.18 -6.45 9.11
C ASP A 473 -13.77 -6.39 10.56
N UNK A 474 -12.72 -6.05 10.93
CA UNK A 474 -12.15 -6.07 12.19
C UNK A 474 -12.22 -4.74 12.76
N UNK A 475 -12.68 -4.60 13.61
CA UNK A 475 -12.86 -3.47 14.32
C UNK A 475 -11.73 -3.24 15.15
N ALA A 476 -11.61 -2.02 15.65
CA ALA A 476 -10.53 -1.55 16.51
C ALA A 476 -10.52 -2.25 17.88
N ASN A 477 -11.67 -2.66 18.33
CA ASN A 477 -11.78 -3.36 19.62
C ASN A 477 -11.46 -4.86 19.52
N GLY A 478 -11.02 -5.31 18.37
CA GLY A 478 -10.64 -6.71 18.17
C GLY A 478 -11.79 -7.62 17.82
N ILE A 479 -13.00 -7.09 17.70
CA ILE A 479 -14.15 -7.88 17.26
C ILE A 479 -14.15 -7.93 15.75
N VAL A 480 -14.25 -9.14 15.20
CA VAL A 480 -14.25 -9.35 13.75
C VAL A 480 -15.63 -9.77 13.32
N SER A 481 -16.19 -9.07 12.36
CA SER A 481 -17.42 -9.49 11.68
C SER A 481 -17.02 -10.14 10.37
N VAL A 482 -17.46 -11.38 10.19
CA VAL A 482 -17.21 -12.12 8.94
C VAL A 482 -18.55 -12.30 8.25
N SER A 483 -18.65 -11.87 7.02
CA SER A 483 -19.88 -12.00 6.24
C SER A 483 -19.62 -12.70 4.94
N ALA A 484 -20.64 -13.34 4.41
CA ALA A 484 -20.63 -13.96 3.09
C ALA A 484 -21.88 -13.51 2.36
N LYS A 485 -21.70 -13.01 1.15
CA LYS A 485 -22.79 -12.48 0.36
C LYS A 485 -22.79 -13.10 -1.04
N ASP A 486 -23.93 -13.63 -1.44
CA ASP A 486 -24.12 -14.09 -2.82
C ASP A 486 -24.34 -12.85 -3.67
N LYS A 487 -23.39 -12.52 -4.53
CA LYS A 487 -23.48 -11.30 -5.32
C LYS A 487 -24.64 -11.34 -6.32
N GLY A 488 -25.08 -12.53 -6.72
CA GLY A 488 -26.18 -12.65 -7.64
C GLY A 488 -27.54 -12.40 -7.02
N THR A 489 -27.77 -12.90 -5.79
CA THR A 489 -29.05 -12.77 -5.11
C THR A 489 -29.08 -11.67 -4.07
N GLY A 490 -27.93 -11.26 -3.59
CA GLY A 490 -27.83 -10.31 -2.49
C GLY A 490 -28.03 -10.92 -1.12
N LYS A 491 -28.24 -12.21 -1.03
CA LYS A 491 -28.38 -12.88 0.28
C LYS A 491 -27.06 -12.85 1.02
N GLU A 492 -27.13 -12.64 2.32
CA GLU A 492 -25.96 -12.47 3.15
C GLU A 492 -26.16 -13.08 4.51
N GLN A 493 -25.09 -13.66 5.06
CA GLN A 493 -25.05 -14.16 6.43
C GLN A 493 -23.75 -13.71 7.05
N ASN A 494 -23.71 -13.68 8.38
CA ASN A 494 -22.52 -13.24 9.06
C ASN A 494 -22.38 -13.89 10.43
N ILE A 495 -21.18 -13.74 11.00
CA ILE A 495 -20.87 -14.13 12.36
C ILE A 495 -19.96 -13.06 12.95
N THR A 496 -20.04 -12.86 14.26
CA THR A 496 -19.20 -11.92 14.97
C THR A 496 -18.37 -12.68 15.98
N ILE A 497 -17.06 -12.50 15.94
CA ILE A 497 -16.13 -13.26 16.76
C ILE A 497 -15.06 -12.34 17.35
N GLN A 498 -14.38 -12.85 18.40
CA GLN A 498 -13.27 -12.14 19.00
C GLN A 498 -11.98 -12.53 18.28
N ALA A 499 -11.21 -11.53 17.85
CA ALA A 499 -10.02 -11.81 17.04
C ALA A 499 -8.98 -12.64 17.78
N SER A 500 -8.89 -12.49 19.09
CA SER A 500 -7.92 -13.26 19.87
C SER A 500 -8.37 -14.71 20.07
N GLY A 501 -9.66 -15.00 19.88
CA GLY A 501 -10.18 -16.33 20.05
C GLY A 501 -10.00 -16.90 21.45
N GLY A 502 -9.78 -16.05 22.44
CA GLY A 502 -9.55 -16.48 23.81
C GLY A 502 -8.15 -17.01 24.07
N LEU A 503 -7.23 -16.82 23.12
CA LEU A 503 -5.86 -17.31 23.26
C LEU A 503 -5.03 -16.40 24.18
N SER A 504 -4.17 -17.02 24.98
CA SER A 504 -3.21 -16.28 25.79
C SER A 504 -2.02 -15.85 24.91
N ASP A 505 -1.20 -14.92 25.43
CA ASP A 505 0.00 -14.52 24.72
C ASP A 505 0.94 -15.70 24.50
N GLU A 506 1.02 -16.63 25.47
CA GLU A 506 1.83 -17.82 25.32
C GLU A 506 1.29 -18.72 24.20
N ASP A 507 -0.03 -18.87 24.14
CA ASP A 507 -0.65 -19.66 23.07
C ASP A 507 -0.31 -19.08 21.70
N ILE A 508 -0.38 -17.76 21.59
CA ILE A 508 -0.09 -17.06 20.33
C ILE A 508 1.37 -17.28 19.94
N GLU A 509 2.30 -17.13 20.90
CA GLU A 509 3.72 -17.36 20.61
C GLU A 509 3.97 -18.79 20.14
N ASN A 510 3.32 -19.76 20.80
CA ASN A 510 3.47 -21.15 20.40
C ASN A 510 2.94 -21.42 19.00
N MET A 511 1.81 -20.80 18.64
CA MET A 511 1.25 -20.97 17.32
C MET A 511 2.15 -20.39 16.25
N VAL A 512 2.74 -19.23 16.52
CA VAL A 512 3.69 -18.59 15.59
C VAL A 512 4.92 -19.49 15.42
N LYS A 513 5.44 -20.00 16.51
CA LYS A 513 6.61 -20.87 16.48
C LYS A 513 6.32 -22.15 15.70
N ASP A 514 5.16 -22.77 15.97
CA ASP A 514 4.77 -23.99 15.25
C ASP A 514 4.66 -23.71 13.74
N ALA A 515 4.12 -22.56 13.38
CA ALA A 515 3.99 -22.22 11.96
C ALA A 515 5.37 -22.07 11.32
N GLU A 516 6.31 -21.45 12.02
CA GLU A 516 7.66 -21.28 11.51
C GLU A 516 8.39 -22.62 11.37
N GLU A 517 8.25 -23.49 12.37
CA GLU A 517 8.92 -24.77 12.35
C GLU A 517 8.39 -25.69 11.27
N ASN A 518 7.11 -25.57 10.94
CA ASN A 518 6.48 -26.43 9.94
C ASN A 518 6.31 -25.77 8.58
N ALA A 519 6.90 -24.59 8.37
CA ALA A 519 6.63 -23.78 7.19
C ALA A 519 6.93 -24.54 5.89
N GLU A 520 8.06 -25.24 5.83
CA GLU A 520 8.46 -25.94 4.59
C GLU A 520 7.52 -27.12 4.31
N ALA A 521 7.26 -27.92 5.33
CA ALA A 521 6.36 -29.07 5.17
C ALA A 521 4.94 -28.62 4.84
N ASP A 522 4.48 -27.57 5.50
CA ASP A 522 3.15 -27.01 5.24
C ASP A 522 3.04 -26.48 3.81
N LYS A 523 4.09 -25.83 3.33
CA LYS A 523 4.11 -25.32 1.97
C LYS A 523 3.99 -26.44 0.96
N GLU A 524 4.74 -27.51 1.17
CA GLU A 524 4.68 -28.67 0.29
C GLU A 524 3.29 -29.31 0.30
N ARG A 525 2.70 -29.44 1.48
CA ARG A 525 1.38 -30.03 1.60
C ARG A 525 0.32 -29.18 0.90
N ARG A 526 0.40 -27.87 1.07
CA ARG A 526 -0.52 -26.97 0.40
C ARG A 526 -0.37 -27.04 -1.11
N GLU A 527 0.87 -27.07 -1.61
CA GLU A 527 1.10 -27.18 -3.04
C GLU A 527 0.51 -28.46 -3.60
N LEU A 528 0.66 -29.57 -2.87
CA LEU A 528 0.08 -30.85 -3.29
C LEU A 528 -1.43 -30.77 -3.37
N ILE A 529 -2.08 -30.22 -2.34
CA ILE A 529 -3.53 -30.13 -2.30
C ILE A 529 -4.05 -29.18 -3.38
N GLU A 530 -3.38 -28.06 -3.59
CA GLU A 530 -3.78 -27.13 -4.63
C GLU A 530 -3.64 -27.77 -6.01
N ALA A 531 -2.59 -28.55 -6.22
CA ALA A 531 -2.42 -29.27 -7.48
C ALA A 531 -3.54 -30.29 -7.68
N LYS A 532 -3.89 -31.03 -6.62
CA LYS A 532 -4.98 -32.00 -6.71
C LYS A 532 -6.31 -31.31 -7.02
N ASN A 533 -6.57 -30.18 -6.35
CA ASN A 533 -7.81 -29.43 -6.59
C ASN A 533 -7.87 -28.93 -8.03
N GLN A 534 -6.75 -28.41 -8.53
CA GLN A 534 -6.68 -27.92 -9.89
C GLN A 534 -6.89 -29.04 -10.89
N ALA A 535 -6.31 -30.21 -10.61
CA ALA A 535 -6.46 -31.37 -11.50
C ALA A 535 -7.92 -31.83 -11.55
N GLU A 536 -8.58 -31.90 -10.39
CA GLU A 536 -9.96 -32.35 -10.33
C GLU A 536 -10.89 -31.39 -11.08
N SER A 537 -10.67 -30.08 -10.92
CA SER A 537 -11.45 -29.09 -11.63
C SER A 537 -11.25 -29.20 -13.14
N LEU A 538 -10.01 -29.37 -13.56
CA LEU A 538 -9.71 -29.50 -14.99
C LEU A 538 -10.33 -30.74 -15.58
N ILE A 539 -10.26 -31.86 -14.85
CA ILE A 539 -10.89 -33.09 -15.30
C ILE A 539 -12.40 -32.90 -15.46
N HIS A 540 -13.02 -32.26 -14.46
CA HIS A 540 -14.46 -32.02 -14.50
C HIS A 540 -14.86 -31.18 -15.70
N SER A 541 -14.17 -30.06 -15.93
CA SER A 541 -14.52 -29.16 -17.02
C SER A 541 -14.23 -29.79 -18.38
N THR A 542 -13.16 -30.56 -18.48
CA THR A 542 -12.82 -31.21 -19.74
C THR A 542 -13.83 -32.31 -20.07
N GLU A 543 -14.19 -33.13 -19.07
CA GLU A 543 -15.20 -34.19 -19.30
C GLU A 543 -16.55 -33.59 -19.67
N LYS A 544 -16.92 -32.46 -19.05
CA LYS A 544 -18.18 -31.82 -19.37
C LYS A 544 -18.15 -31.27 -20.81
N SER A 545 -17.05 -30.70 -21.21
CA SER A 545 -16.88 -30.16 -22.56
C SER A 545 -16.97 -31.30 -23.60
N MET A 546 -16.33 -32.43 -23.31
CA MET A 546 -16.41 -33.60 -24.21
C MET A 546 -17.83 -34.10 -24.33
N GLU A 547 -18.55 -34.15 -23.21
CA GLU A 547 -19.93 -34.64 -23.23
C GLU A 547 -20.82 -33.76 -24.10
N GLU A 548 -20.62 -32.43 -24.03
CA GLU A 548 -21.44 -31.50 -24.78
C GLU A 548 -21.11 -31.48 -26.26
N HIS A 549 -19.88 -31.81 -26.65
CA HIS A 549 -19.42 -31.62 -28.01
C HIS A 549 -18.86 -32.89 -28.67
N SER A 550 -19.07 -34.05 -28.08
CA SER A 550 -18.50 -35.28 -28.62
C SER A 550 -18.94 -35.60 -30.03
N ASP A 551 -20.16 -35.17 -30.39
CA ASP A 551 -20.68 -35.42 -31.72
C ASP A 551 -20.06 -34.50 -32.79
N LYS A 552 -19.32 -33.47 -32.38
CA LYS A 552 -18.73 -32.51 -33.29
C LYS A 552 -17.22 -32.69 -33.45
N VAL A 553 -16.64 -33.67 -32.79
CA VAL A 553 -15.20 -33.80 -32.70
C VAL A 553 -14.76 -35.20 -33.13
N ASP A 554 -13.59 -35.21 -33.78
CA ASP A 554 -12.94 -36.44 -34.25
C ASP A 554 -12.76 -37.44 -33.10
N PRO A 555 -13.14 -38.71 -33.28
CA PRO A 555 -12.92 -39.73 -32.26
C PRO A 555 -11.48 -39.86 -31.79
N THR A 556 -10.50 -39.59 -32.67
CA THR A 556 -9.11 -39.65 -32.30
C THR A 556 -8.77 -38.57 -31.26
N THR A 557 -9.31 -37.37 -31.43
CA THR A 557 -9.12 -36.30 -30.48
C THR A 557 -9.75 -36.65 -29.13
N ILE A 558 -10.95 -37.20 -29.15
CA ILE A 558 -11.64 -37.62 -27.92
C ILE A 558 -10.81 -38.67 -27.18
N GLU A 559 -10.30 -39.67 -27.92
CA GLU A 559 -9.50 -40.73 -27.32
C GLU A 559 -8.23 -40.19 -26.68
N ALA A 560 -7.57 -39.26 -27.33
CA ALA A 560 -6.34 -38.63 -26.78
C ALA A 560 -6.64 -37.91 -25.47
N ILE A 561 -7.78 -37.20 -25.40
CA ILE A 561 -8.16 -36.48 -24.19
C ILE A 561 -8.51 -37.48 -23.08
N GLU A 562 -9.21 -38.55 -23.41
CA GLU A 562 -9.56 -39.56 -22.42
C GLU A 562 -8.32 -40.23 -21.84
N LEU A 563 -7.31 -40.48 -22.67
CA LEU A 563 -6.05 -41.06 -22.19
C LEU A 563 -5.35 -40.10 -21.24
N ALA A 564 -5.29 -38.80 -21.59
CA ALA A 564 -4.66 -37.82 -20.72
C ALA A 564 -5.37 -37.69 -19.39
N ILE A 565 -6.72 -37.71 -19.41
CA ILE A 565 -7.52 -37.66 -18.19
C ILE A 565 -7.29 -38.89 -17.33
N SER A 566 -7.25 -40.07 -17.94
CA SER A 566 -6.99 -41.30 -17.19
C SER A 566 -5.63 -41.28 -16.51
N ALA A 567 -4.61 -40.79 -17.23
CA ALA A 567 -3.28 -40.69 -16.65
C ALA A 567 -3.26 -39.70 -15.48
N LEU A 568 -3.96 -38.60 -15.61
CA LEU A 568 -4.01 -37.60 -14.51
C LEU A 568 -4.76 -38.18 -13.31
N LYS A 569 -5.84 -38.94 -13.53
CA LYS A 569 -6.57 -39.57 -12.43
C LYS A 569 -5.66 -40.51 -11.66
N GLU A 570 -4.80 -41.24 -12.35
CA GLU A 570 -3.85 -42.12 -11.68
C GLU A 570 -2.85 -41.32 -10.86
N GLU A 571 -2.38 -40.19 -11.42
CA GLU A 571 -1.40 -39.36 -10.75
C GLU A 571 -1.99 -38.70 -9.50
N LEU A 572 -3.31 -38.48 -9.48
CA LEU A 572 -3.97 -37.93 -8.29
C LEU A 572 -3.84 -38.86 -7.08
N GLU A 573 -3.60 -40.13 -7.30
CA GLU A 573 -3.41 -41.08 -6.21
C GLU A 573 -2.04 -41.00 -5.59
N THR A 574 -1.11 -40.27 -6.22
CA THR A 574 0.24 -40.12 -5.70
C THR A 574 0.33 -38.92 -4.78
N GLU A 575 1.45 -38.83 -4.06
CA GLU A 575 1.74 -37.68 -3.22
C GLU A 575 2.79 -36.78 -3.90
N ASP A 576 2.77 -36.74 -5.21
CA ASP A 576 3.81 -36.05 -5.99
C ASP A 576 3.17 -34.90 -6.78
N ALA A 577 3.33 -33.67 -6.25
CA ALA A 577 2.76 -32.48 -6.88
C ALA A 577 3.33 -32.25 -8.28
N GLY A 578 4.59 -32.60 -8.49
CA GLY A 578 5.21 -32.44 -9.79
C GLY A 578 4.56 -33.29 -10.86
N LYS A 579 4.27 -34.54 -10.51
CA LYS A 579 3.60 -35.45 -11.45
C LYS A 579 2.19 -34.95 -11.76
N ILE A 580 1.49 -34.47 -10.73
CA ILE A 580 0.13 -33.96 -10.92
C ILE A 580 0.15 -32.74 -11.83
N LYS A 581 1.10 -31.83 -11.63
CA LYS A 581 1.21 -30.65 -12.46
C LYS A 581 1.53 -31.00 -13.91
N SER A 582 2.39 -32.00 -14.13
CA SER A 582 2.70 -32.47 -15.49
C SER A 582 1.46 -33.04 -16.16
N GLY A 583 0.67 -33.82 -15.41
CA GLY A 583 -0.59 -34.36 -15.91
C GLY A 583 -1.60 -33.28 -16.24
N ILE A 584 -1.64 -32.24 -15.42
CA ILE A 584 -2.51 -31.08 -15.67
C ILE A 584 -2.13 -30.45 -17.01
N GLN A 585 -0.84 -30.27 -17.23
CA GLN A 585 -0.39 -29.69 -18.50
C GLN A 585 -0.76 -30.57 -19.69
N ASN A 586 -0.60 -31.89 -19.55
CA ASN A 586 -0.96 -32.81 -20.63
C ASN A 586 -2.45 -32.73 -20.97
N VAL A 587 -3.30 -32.70 -19.94
CA VAL A 587 -4.75 -32.59 -20.17
C VAL A 587 -5.09 -31.24 -20.77
N THR A 588 -4.43 -30.17 -20.31
CA THR A 588 -4.65 -28.83 -20.85
C THR A 588 -4.35 -28.80 -22.34
N GLU A 589 -3.21 -29.37 -22.73
CA GLU A 589 -2.83 -29.40 -24.15
C GLU A 589 -3.83 -30.20 -24.98
N ALA A 590 -4.27 -31.34 -24.47
CA ALA A 590 -5.26 -32.13 -25.18
C ALA A 590 -6.60 -31.42 -25.26
N ALA A 591 -6.98 -30.71 -24.21
CA ALA A 591 -8.23 -29.94 -24.20
C ALA A 591 -8.19 -28.77 -25.17
N MET A 592 -7.02 -28.19 -25.40
CA MET A 592 -6.90 -27.14 -26.39
C MET A 592 -7.21 -27.65 -27.80
N LYS A 593 -6.81 -28.89 -28.08
CA LYS A 593 -7.15 -29.51 -29.37
C LYS A 593 -8.64 -29.73 -29.49
N LEU A 594 -9.31 -30.06 -28.39
CA LEU A 594 -10.76 -30.16 -28.37
C LEU A 594 -11.41 -28.83 -28.72
N GLY A 595 -10.91 -27.75 -28.13
CA GLY A 595 -11.43 -26.43 -28.41
C GLY A 595 -11.26 -26.04 -29.87
N GLU A 596 -10.11 -26.37 -30.45
CA GLU A 596 -9.87 -26.10 -31.87
C GLU A 596 -10.85 -26.88 -32.75
N ALA A 597 -11.06 -28.14 -32.41
CA ALA A 597 -11.97 -28.98 -33.19
C ALA A 597 -13.40 -28.47 -33.11
N ILE A 598 -13.83 -28.02 -31.94
CA ILE A 598 -15.16 -27.46 -31.77
C ILE A 598 -15.33 -26.21 -32.61
N TYR A 599 -14.34 -25.34 -32.60
CA TYR A 599 -14.38 -24.11 -33.39
C TYR A 599 -14.46 -24.42 -34.90
N LYS A 600 -13.64 -25.39 -35.33
CA LYS A 600 -13.61 -25.77 -36.73
C LYS A 600 -14.97 -26.32 -37.19
N ALA A 601 -15.57 -27.17 -36.37
CA ALA A 601 -16.88 -27.73 -36.68
C ALA A 601 -17.95 -26.64 -36.77
N SER A 602 -17.85 -25.66 -35.86
CA SER A 602 -18.78 -24.53 -35.87
C SER A 602 -18.69 -23.73 -37.17
N GLN A 603 -17.48 -23.52 -37.68
CA GLN A 603 -17.30 -22.79 -38.93
C GLN A 603 -17.83 -23.57 -40.12
N GLU A 604 -17.61 -24.88 -40.13
CA GLU A 604 -18.10 -25.74 -41.21
C GLU A 604 -19.62 -25.75 -41.28
N ASP A 605 -20.27 -25.69 -40.13
CA ASP A 605 -21.74 -25.67 -40.06
C ASP A 605 -22.33 -24.31 -40.41
N GLY A 606 -21.49 -23.32 -40.64
CA GLY A 606 -21.97 -22.00 -40.95
C GLY A 606 -22.50 -21.25 -39.76
N GLU A 607 -22.14 -21.68 -38.56
CA GLU A 607 -22.56 -21.00 -37.34
C GLU A 607 -21.76 -19.73 -37.12
N ASN A 608 -22.23 -18.94 -36.18
CA ASN A 608 -21.63 -17.65 -35.89
C ASN A 608 -20.13 -17.79 -35.54
N ALA A 609 -19.30 -17.20 -36.36
CA ALA A 609 -17.87 -17.26 -36.18
C ALA A 609 -17.38 -16.37 -35.04
N ASP A 610 -18.27 -15.60 -34.45
CA ASP A 610 -17.93 -14.74 -33.32
C ASP A 610 -17.74 -15.52 -32.03
N LYS A 611 -18.18 -16.76 -32.00
CA LYS A 611 -17.97 -17.59 -30.80
C LYS A 611 -16.51 -17.96 -30.68
N GLU A 612 -15.99 -17.75 -29.53
CA GLU A 612 -14.62 -18.17 -29.26
C GLU A 612 -14.50 -19.67 -29.24
N PRO A 613 -13.38 -20.20 -29.73
CA PRO A 613 -13.20 -21.65 -29.79
C PRO A 613 -13.02 -22.21 -28.40
N GLY A 614 -14.05 -22.68 -27.80
CA GLY A 614 -14.06 -23.46 -26.58
C GLY A 614 -13.09 -23.08 -25.46
N SER A 615 -12.39 -21.99 -25.61
CA SER A 615 -11.40 -21.62 -24.61
C SER A 615 -12.04 -21.31 -23.27
N ALA A 616 -13.28 -20.86 -23.29
CA ALA A 616 -13.99 -20.59 -22.05
C ALA A 616 -14.21 -21.85 -21.21
N ASP A 617 -14.23 -23.01 -21.86
CA ASP A 617 -14.44 -24.26 -21.15
C ASP A 617 -13.21 -24.68 -20.36
N PHE A 618 -12.08 -24.09 -20.66
CA PHE A 618 -10.81 -24.49 -20.07
C PHE A 618 -10.10 -23.31 -19.42
N ASP A 619 -10.88 -22.34 -19.02
CA ASP A 619 -10.36 -21.15 -18.34
C ASP A 619 -9.80 -21.55 -16.97
N ASP A 620 -8.56 -21.19 -16.75
CA ASP A 620 -7.91 -21.47 -15.47
C ASP A 620 -8.66 -20.87 -14.30
N ASN A 621 -9.44 -19.84 -14.55
CA ASN A 621 -10.18 -19.17 -13.48
C ASN A 621 -11.27 -20.05 -12.89
N ILE A 622 -11.64 -21.13 -13.56
CA ILE A 622 -12.68 -22.02 -13.07
C ILE A 622 -12.12 -23.10 -12.14
N VAL A 623 -10.81 -23.29 -12.20
CA VAL A 623 -10.20 -24.50 -11.66
C VAL A 623 -10.30 -24.60 -10.15
N ASP A 624 -10.13 -23.51 -9.46
CA ASP A 624 -10.11 -23.48 -7.99
C ASP A 624 -11.35 -22.81 -7.43
N ALA A 625 -12.49 -23.27 -7.89
CA ALA A 625 -13.76 -22.59 -7.66
C ALA A 625 -14.05 -22.25 -6.21
N ASP A 626 -13.67 -23.12 -5.28
CA ASP A 626 -14.04 -22.92 -3.88
C ASP A 626 -13.21 -21.83 -3.20
N PHE A 627 -12.06 -21.52 -3.72
CA PHE A 627 -11.18 -20.58 -3.03
C PHE A 627 -10.44 -19.65 -3.97
N GLU A 628 -10.90 -19.55 -5.19
CA GLU A 628 -10.30 -18.63 -6.13
C GLU A 628 -10.67 -17.19 -5.79
N ASP A 629 -9.70 -16.31 -5.85
CA ASP A 629 -9.92 -14.92 -5.59
C ASP A 629 -10.31 -14.21 -6.89
N LEU A 630 -11.57 -13.88 -7.00
CA LEU A 630 -12.11 -13.29 -8.22
C LEU A 630 -12.12 -11.78 -8.21
N ASP A 631 -11.75 -11.16 -7.08
CA ASP A 631 -12.02 -9.75 -6.94
C ASP A 631 -10.92 -8.99 -6.21
N ASP A 632 -9.69 -9.36 -6.45
CA ASP A 632 -8.57 -8.65 -5.84
C ASP A 632 -8.57 -7.16 -6.18
N GLU A 633 -8.96 -6.87 -7.40
CA GLU A 633 -8.83 -5.51 -7.90
C GLU A 633 -9.81 -4.54 -7.28
N LYS A 634 -10.91 -5.07 -6.77
CA LYS A 634 -11.95 -4.19 -6.22
C LYS A 634 -11.71 -3.78 -4.79
N ARG A 635 -10.62 -4.24 -4.21
CA ARG A 635 -10.34 -3.95 -2.82
C ARG A 635 -9.66 -2.59 -2.60
N SER A 636 -9.16 -1.98 -3.66
CA SER A 636 -8.43 -0.72 -3.51
C SER A 636 -9.35 0.49 -3.36
#